data_b3bc432b064d36c39d301c97078454d2
#
_entry.id   b3bc432b064d36c39d301c97078454d2
#
_cell.length_a   1.000
_cell.length_b   1.000
_cell.length_c   1.000
_cell.angle_alpha   90.00
_cell.angle_beta   90.00
_cell.angle_gamma   90.00
#
_symmetry.space_group_name_H-M   'P 1'
#
loop_
_entity.id
_entity.type
_entity.pdbx_description
1 polymer ?
#
loop_
_entity_poly.entity_id
_entity_poly.type
_entity_poly.pdbx_seq_one_letter_code
_entity_poly.pdbx_strand_id
1 'polypeptide(L)'
;MSLDVKLKPVAINFTLKDHIYEVLRETILDIDIYDAEADMRLDERQLAEQLGISRTPIREALARLAQDGLVEIVPRKGVFIHRKSLDEILDMIVTWAALESMAAHIATREASDADLQALRNFAMRNSVSATKAELGEYSDLNIKFHQMILELSGSELLRSTADGLLMHMHAVRRRAMGESDRASRSVADHMEIIEALEARDAELASRLVREHTMRPVSYTHLRAHETREERVFRILG
;
A
#
# COMPACT_ATOMS: atom_id res chain seq x y z
N MET A 1 41.22 8.15 -13.27
CA MET A 1 40.51 8.80 -14.38
C MET A 1 39.17 9.25 -13.83
N SER A 2 38.97 10.56 -13.63
CA SER A 2 37.70 11.12 -13.17
C SER A 2 36.78 11.28 -14.38
N LEU A 3 35.56 10.75 -14.32
CA LEU A 3 34.51 10.98 -15.32
C LEU A 3 34.01 12.44 -15.16
N ASP A 4 34.42 13.33 -16.04
CA ASP A 4 33.91 14.71 -16.10
C ASP A 4 32.57 14.70 -16.84
N VAL A 5 31.48 14.38 -16.08
CA VAL A 5 30.11 14.37 -16.63
C VAL A 5 29.49 15.73 -16.40
N LYS A 6 29.48 16.60 -17.40
CA LYS A 6 28.76 17.88 -17.39
C LYS A 6 27.29 17.66 -17.72
N LEU A 7 26.45 17.46 -16.71
CA LEU A 7 25.01 17.42 -16.87
C LEU A 7 24.43 18.85 -16.79
N LYS A 8 23.53 19.19 -17.70
CA LYS A 8 22.72 20.41 -17.61
C LYS A 8 21.52 20.14 -16.70
N PRO A 9 21.09 21.13 -15.88
CA PRO A 9 19.88 20.99 -15.09
C PRO A 9 18.67 20.69 -15.98
N VAL A 10 17.94 19.62 -15.68
CA VAL A 10 16.64 19.33 -16.29
C VAL A 10 15.59 20.04 -15.45
N ALA A 11 14.80 20.94 -16.04
CA ALA A 11 13.64 21.50 -15.36
C ALA A 11 12.64 20.37 -15.12
N ILE A 12 12.29 20.13 -13.85
CA ILE A 12 11.28 19.14 -13.47
C ILE A 12 9.92 19.76 -13.77
N ASN A 13 9.44 19.58 -14.99
CA ASN A 13 8.05 19.85 -15.34
C ASN A 13 7.29 18.53 -15.27
N PHE A 14 6.17 18.52 -14.56
CA PHE A 14 5.19 17.43 -14.59
C PHE A 14 4.80 17.22 -16.06
N THR A 15 5.20 16.10 -16.64
CA THR A 15 4.98 15.85 -18.06
C THR A 15 3.64 15.18 -18.28
N LEU A 16 3.09 15.27 -19.50
CA LEU A 16 1.86 14.56 -19.86
C LEU A 16 1.94 13.06 -19.51
N LYS A 17 3.11 12.43 -19.68
CA LYS A 17 3.34 11.02 -19.35
C LYS A 17 3.22 10.73 -17.85
N ASP A 18 3.65 11.65 -16.98
CA ASP A 18 3.53 11.49 -15.52
C ASP A 18 2.06 11.58 -15.11
N HIS A 19 1.31 12.49 -15.71
CA HIS A 19 -0.13 12.58 -15.47
C HIS A 19 -0.89 11.33 -15.93
N ILE A 20 -0.58 10.81 -17.10
CA ILE A 20 -1.18 9.58 -17.62
C ILE A 20 -0.84 8.39 -16.71
N TYR A 21 0.42 8.30 -16.28
CA TYR A 21 0.83 7.26 -15.33
C TYR A 21 -0.02 7.31 -14.05
N GLU A 22 -0.20 8.48 -13.43
CA GLU A 22 -1.01 8.62 -12.21
C GLU A 22 -2.48 8.25 -12.45
N VAL A 23 -3.08 8.73 -13.53
CA VAL A 23 -4.47 8.39 -13.89
C VAL A 23 -4.65 6.89 -14.08
N LEU A 24 -3.74 6.24 -14.82
CA LEU A 24 -3.82 4.79 -15.02
C LEU A 24 -3.56 4.02 -13.73
N ARG A 25 -2.60 4.47 -12.92
CA ARG A 25 -2.29 3.89 -11.62
C ARG A 25 -3.51 3.90 -10.69
N GLU A 26 -4.14 5.07 -10.51
CA GLU A 26 -5.34 5.21 -9.68
C GLU A 26 -6.48 4.32 -10.21
N THR A 27 -6.70 4.32 -11.52
CA THR A 27 -7.72 3.46 -12.14
C THR A 27 -7.48 1.98 -11.87
N ILE A 28 -6.23 1.51 -11.97
CA ILE A 28 -5.87 0.11 -11.70
C ILE A 28 -6.07 -0.24 -10.23
N LEU A 29 -5.71 0.66 -9.32
CA LEU A 29 -5.88 0.46 -7.88
C LEU A 29 -7.36 0.41 -7.46
N ASP A 30 -8.25 1.04 -8.23
CA ASP A 30 -9.69 1.01 -7.99
C ASP A 30 -10.41 -0.24 -8.51
N ILE A 31 -9.78 -0.99 -9.41
CA ILE A 31 -10.33 -2.24 -9.92
C ILE A 31 -10.25 -3.33 -8.85
N ASP A 32 -11.35 -4.07 -8.65
CA ASP A 32 -11.30 -5.34 -7.90
C ASP A 32 -10.63 -6.42 -8.77
N ILE A 33 -9.30 -6.46 -8.69
CA ILE A 33 -8.48 -7.39 -9.48
C ILE A 33 -8.70 -8.86 -9.12
N TYR A 34 -9.41 -9.15 -8.04
CA TYR A 34 -9.74 -10.51 -7.60
C TYR A 34 -11.18 -10.92 -7.96
N ASP A 35 -11.97 -10.04 -8.59
CA ASP A 35 -13.22 -10.42 -9.20
C ASP A 35 -12.94 -11.39 -10.37
N ALA A 36 -13.67 -12.51 -10.42
CA ALA A 36 -13.51 -13.52 -11.46
C ALA A 36 -13.90 -13.01 -12.86
N GLU A 37 -14.82 -12.04 -12.92
CA GLU A 37 -15.31 -11.43 -14.16
C GLU A 37 -14.51 -10.18 -14.59
N ALA A 38 -13.54 -9.73 -13.78
CA ALA A 38 -12.77 -8.54 -14.10
C ALA A 38 -11.88 -8.75 -15.33
N ASP A 39 -12.04 -7.87 -16.35
CA ASP A 39 -11.15 -7.85 -17.51
C ASP A 39 -9.80 -7.22 -17.13
N MET A 40 -8.78 -8.07 -17.06
CA MET A 40 -7.42 -7.66 -16.71
C MET A 40 -6.66 -7.08 -17.90
N ARG A 41 -7.20 -7.07 -19.10
CA ARG A 41 -6.50 -6.61 -20.29
C ARG A 41 -6.62 -5.10 -20.46
N LEU A 42 -5.48 -4.44 -20.61
CA LEU A 42 -5.38 -3.02 -20.94
C LEU A 42 -5.11 -2.86 -22.44
N ASP A 43 -6.09 -2.36 -23.19
CA ASP A 43 -5.94 -2.09 -24.61
C ASP A 43 -5.41 -0.67 -24.85
N GLU A 44 -4.16 -0.58 -25.34
CA GLU A 44 -3.47 0.70 -25.62
C GLU A 44 -4.27 1.65 -26.53
N ARG A 45 -5.01 1.09 -27.51
CA ARG A 45 -5.80 1.87 -28.46
C ARG A 45 -7.02 2.46 -27.76
N GLN A 46 -7.72 1.63 -27.00
CA GLN A 46 -8.91 2.05 -26.26
C GLN A 46 -8.55 3.11 -25.20
N LEU A 47 -7.46 2.93 -24.48
CA LEU A 47 -6.95 3.92 -23.51
C LEU A 47 -6.60 5.24 -24.20
N ALA A 48 -5.93 5.19 -25.36
CA ALA A 48 -5.60 6.37 -26.14
C ALA A 48 -6.85 7.12 -26.64
N GLU A 49 -7.86 6.40 -27.11
CA GLU A 49 -9.15 6.95 -27.55
C GLU A 49 -9.90 7.60 -26.38
N GLN A 50 -9.99 6.93 -25.22
CA GLN A 50 -10.67 7.46 -24.03
C GLN A 50 -10.02 8.70 -23.44
N LEU A 51 -8.69 8.76 -23.45
CA LEU A 51 -7.93 9.90 -22.94
C LEU A 51 -7.72 11.00 -23.99
N GLY A 52 -8.11 10.79 -25.26
CA GLY A 52 -7.97 11.77 -26.34
C GLY A 52 -6.52 12.07 -26.72
N ILE A 53 -5.60 11.12 -26.56
CA ILE A 53 -4.16 11.29 -26.79
C ILE A 53 -3.59 10.23 -27.73
N SER A 54 -2.33 10.42 -28.15
CA SER A 54 -1.63 9.41 -28.96
C SER A 54 -1.22 8.19 -28.14
N ARG A 55 -0.93 7.07 -28.80
CA ARG A 55 -0.54 5.80 -28.14
C ARG A 55 0.84 5.83 -27.48
N THR A 56 1.74 6.70 -27.94
CA THR A 56 3.13 6.75 -27.43
C THR A 56 3.18 7.03 -25.92
N PRO A 57 2.58 8.12 -25.40
CA PRO A 57 2.61 8.38 -23.97
C PRO A 57 1.87 7.30 -23.14
N ILE A 58 0.85 6.63 -23.71
CA ILE A 58 0.19 5.48 -23.06
C ILE A 58 1.19 4.33 -22.87
N ARG A 59 1.95 3.98 -23.92
CA ARG A 59 2.95 2.92 -23.85
C ARG A 59 4.06 3.22 -22.85
N GLU A 60 4.51 4.48 -22.76
CA GLU A 60 5.50 4.90 -21.77
C GLU A 60 4.95 4.75 -20.33
N ALA A 61 3.71 5.18 -20.10
CA ALA A 61 3.06 5.02 -18.80
C ALA A 61 2.85 3.54 -18.44
N LEU A 62 2.40 2.70 -19.36
CA LEU A 62 2.25 1.26 -19.16
C LEU A 62 3.59 0.57 -18.89
N ALA A 63 4.67 1.00 -19.57
CA ALA A 63 6.00 0.47 -19.31
C ALA A 63 6.48 0.82 -17.88
N ARG A 64 6.18 2.02 -17.38
CA ARG A 64 6.46 2.42 -16.00
C ARG A 64 5.62 1.62 -15.00
N LEU A 65 4.32 1.46 -15.25
CA LEU A 65 3.45 0.60 -14.44
C LEU A 65 3.93 -0.86 -14.39
N ALA A 66 4.56 -1.35 -15.49
CA ALA A 66 5.17 -2.68 -15.51
C ALA A 66 6.45 -2.74 -14.66
N GLN A 67 7.27 -1.70 -14.65
CA GLN A 67 8.43 -1.59 -13.75
C GLN A 67 8.00 -1.57 -12.28
N ASP A 68 6.87 -0.90 -11.98
CA ASP A 68 6.28 -0.88 -10.64
C ASP A 68 5.52 -2.18 -10.30
N GLY A 69 5.42 -3.14 -11.25
CA GLY A 69 4.78 -4.44 -11.06
C GLY A 69 3.27 -4.41 -10.93
N LEU A 70 2.61 -3.32 -11.37
CA LEU A 70 1.15 -3.20 -11.42
C LEU A 70 0.55 -3.87 -12.66
N VAL A 71 1.30 -3.92 -13.74
CA VAL A 71 0.90 -4.58 -14.98
C VAL A 71 2.00 -5.51 -15.48
N GLU A 72 1.62 -6.47 -16.33
CA GLU A 72 2.52 -7.35 -17.05
C GLU A 72 2.39 -7.11 -18.55
N ILE A 73 3.54 -6.88 -19.22
CA ILE A 73 3.59 -6.77 -20.69
C ILE A 73 3.94 -8.15 -21.25
N VAL A 74 2.92 -8.84 -21.81
CA VAL A 74 3.10 -10.16 -22.38
C VAL A 74 3.36 -10.02 -23.88
N PRO A 75 4.54 -10.46 -24.39
CA PRO A 75 4.87 -10.33 -25.81
C PRO A 75 3.79 -10.91 -26.71
N ARG A 76 3.36 -10.16 -27.72
CA ARG A 76 2.31 -10.50 -28.71
C ARG A 76 0.89 -10.69 -28.15
N LYS A 77 0.68 -10.65 -26.84
CA LYS A 77 -0.64 -10.79 -26.20
C LYS A 77 -1.21 -9.47 -25.72
N GLY A 78 -0.36 -8.54 -25.26
CA GLY A 78 -0.77 -7.22 -24.79
C GLY A 78 -0.30 -6.93 -23.37
N VAL A 79 -0.96 -5.97 -22.75
CA VAL A 79 -0.71 -5.54 -21.37
C VAL A 79 -1.86 -6.02 -20.49
N PHE A 80 -1.53 -6.56 -19.33
CA PHE A 80 -2.50 -7.10 -18.38
C PHE A 80 -2.22 -6.54 -16.98
N ILE A 81 -3.26 -6.27 -16.21
CA ILE A 81 -3.13 -5.95 -14.78
C ILE A 81 -2.55 -7.18 -14.08
N HIS A 82 -1.51 -6.97 -13.27
CA HIS A 82 -0.82 -8.06 -12.58
C HIS A 82 -1.56 -8.44 -11.30
N ARG A 83 -2.20 -9.60 -11.31
CA ARG A 83 -2.81 -10.21 -10.12
C ARG A 83 -1.73 -10.90 -9.29
N LYS A 84 -1.48 -10.37 -8.09
CA LYS A 84 -0.49 -10.94 -7.17
C LYS A 84 -0.93 -12.31 -6.66
N SER A 85 0.00 -13.25 -6.61
CA SER A 85 -0.22 -14.54 -5.97
C SER A 85 -0.27 -14.40 -4.44
N LEU A 86 -0.83 -15.40 -3.76
CA LEU A 86 -0.85 -15.43 -2.30
C LEU A 86 0.56 -15.31 -1.70
N ASP A 87 1.52 -16.04 -2.26
CA ASP A 87 2.90 -16.05 -1.76
C ASP A 87 3.53 -14.64 -1.89
N GLU A 88 3.33 -13.95 -3.03
CA GLU A 88 3.79 -12.56 -3.20
C GLU A 88 3.12 -11.61 -2.19
N ILE A 89 1.82 -11.77 -1.92
CA ILE A 89 1.11 -10.96 -0.93
C ILE A 89 1.67 -11.18 0.47
N LEU A 90 1.93 -12.43 0.85
CA LEU A 90 2.51 -12.76 2.14
C LEU A 90 3.91 -12.18 2.31
N ASP A 91 4.76 -12.29 1.29
CA ASP A 91 6.11 -11.69 1.30
C ASP A 91 6.06 -10.17 1.41
N MET A 92 5.10 -9.54 0.74
CA MET A 92 4.88 -8.09 0.84
C MET A 92 4.45 -7.67 2.24
N ILE A 93 3.54 -8.41 2.89
CA ILE A 93 3.10 -8.14 4.27
C ILE A 93 4.28 -8.28 5.24
N VAL A 94 5.08 -9.32 5.12
CA VAL A 94 6.28 -9.55 5.96
C VAL A 94 7.28 -8.40 5.79
N THR A 95 7.55 -8.01 4.55
CA THR A 95 8.47 -6.91 4.24
C THR A 95 7.95 -5.59 4.79
N TRP A 96 6.66 -5.31 4.60
CA TRP A 96 6.00 -4.13 5.17
C TRP A 96 6.12 -4.09 6.70
N ALA A 97 5.80 -5.21 7.37
CA ALA A 97 5.88 -5.30 8.83
C ALA A 97 7.29 -5.00 9.36
N ALA A 98 8.32 -5.45 8.63
CA ALA A 98 9.71 -5.16 9.00
C ALA A 98 10.05 -3.67 8.85
N LEU A 99 9.65 -3.03 7.74
CA LEU A 99 9.90 -1.61 7.49
C LEU A 99 9.15 -0.73 8.51
N GLU A 100 7.88 -1.00 8.72
CA GLU A 100 7.05 -0.22 9.63
C GLU A 100 7.45 -0.41 11.10
N SER A 101 7.81 -1.63 11.49
CA SER A 101 8.36 -1.93 12.81
C SER A 101 9.63 -1.12 13.10
N MET A 102 10.54 -1.00 12.12
CA MET A 102 11.73 -0.16 12.25
C MET A 102 11.37 1.33 12.26
N ALA A 103 10.39 1.76 11.45
CA ALA A 103 9.92 3.14 11.46
C ALA A 103 9.35 3.53 12.84
N ALA A 104 8.53 2.66 13.45
CA ALA A 104 8.01 2.88 14.80
C ALA A 104 9.13 2.97 15.84
N HIS A 105 10.13 2.10 15.76
CA HIS A 105 11.33 2.16 16.62
C HIS A 105 12.03 3.52 16.52
N ILE A 106 12.23 4.02 15.29
CA ILE A 106 12.89 5.31 15.06
C ILE A 106 11.99 6.47 15.53
N ALA A 107 10.68 6.42 15.24
CA ALA A 107 9.72 7.45 15.60
C ALA A 107 9.66 7.73 17.11
N THR A 108 9.92 6.74 17.97
CA THR A 108 10.01 6.97 19.43
C THR A 108 11.09 7.97 19.83
N ARG A 109 12.09 8.21 18.98
CA ARG A 109 13.21 9.16 19.25
C ARG A 109 13.09 10.42 18.42
N GLU A 110 12.64 10.30 17.17
CA GLU A 110 12.68 11.40 16.19
C GLU A 110 11.38 12.24 16.20
N ALA A 111 10.21 11.61 16.47
CA ALA A 111 8.93 12.31 16.44
C ALA A 111 8.80 13.30 17.63
N SER A 112 8.29 14.51 17.37
CA SER A 112 7.93 15.44 18.43
C SER A 112 6.65 15.00 19.15
N ASP A 113 6.43 15.52 20.37
CA ASP A 113 5.18 15.26 21.12
C ASP A 113 3.96 15.79 20.34
N ALA A 114 4.12 16.88 19.59
CA ALA A 114 3.06 17.43 18.73
C ALA A 114 2.69 16.49 17.59
N ASP A 115 3.68 15.82 16.99
CA ASP A 115 3.45 14.84 15.91
C ASP A 115 2.76 13.59 16.44
N LEU A 116 3.16 13.10 17.63
CA LEU A 116 2.49 11.96 18.27
C LEU A 116 1.07 12.30 18.67
N GLN A 117 0.84 13.53 19.16
CA GLN A 117 -0.52 14.00 19.45
C GLN A 117 -1.38 14.11 18.17
N ALA A 118 -0.78 14.51 17.03
CA ALA A 118 -1.48 14.54 15.74
C ALA A 118 -1.88 13.12 15.30
N LEU A 119 -1.00 12.12 15.46
CA LEU A 119 -1.27 10.71 15.20
C LEU A 119 -2.42 10.19 16.09
N ARG A 120 -2.40 10.49 17.39
CA ARG A 120 -3.47 10.15 18.33
C ARG A 120 -4.80 10.77 17.92
N ASN A 121 -4.82 12.06 17.60
CA ASN A 121 -6.03 12.75 17.17
C ASN A 121 -6.59 12.19 15.86
N PHE A 122 -5.73 11.76 14.94
CA PHE A 122 -6.13 11.07 13.73
C PHE A 122 -6.79 9.73 14.05
N ALA A 123 -6.17 8.87 14.86
CA ALA A 123 -6.70 7.57 15.24
C ALA A 123 -8.03 7.68 15.99
N MET A 124 -8.14 8.61 16.94
CA MET A 124 -9.38 8.83 17.72
C MET A 124 -10.55 9.30 16.85
N ARG A 125 -10.33 10.23 15.91
CA ARG A 125 -11.39 10.67 14.98
C ARG A 125 -11.90 9.53 14.13
N ASN A 126 -11.02 8.64 13.71
CA ASN A 126 -11.33 7.53 12.80
C ASN A 126 -11.89 6.31 13.53
N SER A 127 -11.71 6.20 14.85
CA SER A 127 -12.35 5.14 15.67
C SER A 127 -13.88 5.27 15.68
N VAL A 128 -14.41 6.49 15.60
CA VAL A 128 -15.86 6.75 15.50
C VAL A 128 -16.38 6.36 14.11
N SER A 129 -15.57 6.56 13.07
CA SER A 129 -15.91 6.18 11.69
C SER A 129 -15.86 4.67 11.49
N ALA A 130 -14.97 3.95 12.17
CA ALA A 130 -14.85 2.49 12.09
C ALA A 130 -16.14 1.73 12.47
N THR A 131 -17.03 2.36 13.26
CA THR A 131 -18.33 1.79 13.65
C THR A 131 -19.46 2.15 12.71
N LYS A 132 -19.28 3.11 11.78
CA LYS A 132 -20.33 3.67 10.93
C LYS A 132 -19.97 3.80 9.45
N ALA A 133 -18.68 3.72 9.10
CA ALA A 133 -18.21 3.95 7.74
C ALA A 133 -18.39 2.72 6.84
N GLU A 134 -18.53 2.97 5.55
CA GLU A 134 -18.37 1.93 4.54
C GLU A 134 -16.96 1.34 4.63
N LEU A 135 -16.83 0.05 4.41
CA LEU A 135 -15.59 -0.73 4.58
C LEU A 135 -14.39 -0.16 3.81
N GLY A 136 -14.64 0.47 2.66
CA GLY A 136 -13.62 1.14 1.84
C GLY A 136 -12.98 2.34 2.54
N GLU A 137 -13.80 3.23 3.13
CA GLU A 137 -13.32 4.43 3.83
C GLU A 137 -12.43 4.06 5.02
N TYR A 138 -12.82 3.04 5.80
CA TYR A 138 -11.99 2.56 6.91
C TYR A 138 -10.63 2.00 6.43
N SER A 139 -10.61 1.31 5.28
CA SER A 139 -9.36 0.80 4.70
C SER A 139 -8.37 1.93 4.40
N ASP A 140 -8.84 3.02 3.81
CA ASP A 140 -8.00 4.17 3.45
C ASP A 140 -7.47 4.89 4.71
N LEU A 141 -8.31 5.03 5.74
CA LEU A 141 -7.92 5.62 7.01
C LEU A 141 -6.87 4.74 7.75
N ASN A 142 -7.03 3.42 7.70
CA ASN A 142 -6.05 2.49 8.25
C ASN A 142 -4.70 2.60 7.53
N ILE A 143 -4.71 2.69 6.20
CA ILE A 143 -3.50 2.91 5.39
C ILE A 143 -2.81 4.22 5.81
N LYS A 144 -3.58 5.31 5.97
CA LYS A 144 -3.02 6.60 6.36
C LYS A 144 -2.39 6.58 7.75
N PHE A 145 -2.95 5.83 8.70
CA PHE A 145 -2.33 5.64 10.02
C PHE A 145 -0.93 5.04 9.90
N HIS A 146 -0.78 3.98 9.12
CA HIS A 146 0.51 3.33 8.88
C HIS A 146 1.50 4.24 8.15
N GLN A 147 1.03 5.02 7.16
CA GLN A 147 1.87 6.02 6.48
C GLN A 147 2.39 7.09 7.46
N MET A 148 1.55 7.55 8.38
CA MET A 148 1.97 8.52 9.40
C MET A 148 3.10 7.96 10.29
N ILE A 149 3.07 6.69 10.67
CA ILE A 149 4.17 6.06 11.42
C ILE A 149 5.48 6.09 10.62
N LEU A 150 5.40 5.78 9.32
CA LEU A 150 6.55 5.85 8.42
C LEU A 150 7.10 7.29 8.29
N GLU A 151 6.22 8.28 8.16
CA GLU A 151 6.55 9.70 8.12
C GLU A 151 7.26 10.16 9.42
N LEU A 152 6.76 9.73 10.58
CA LEU A 152 7.30 10.04 11.90
C LEU A 152 8.72 9.50 12.13
N SER A 153 9.15 8.50 11.39
CA SER A 153 10.53 8.00 11.43
C SER A 153 11.54 8.99 10.86
N GLY A 154 11.11 9.98 10.05
CA GLY A 154 12.00 10.89 9.33
C GLY A 154 12.86 10.22 8.26
N SER A 155 12.73 8.90 8.04
CA SER A 155 13.50 8.16 7.04
C SER A 155 12.78 8.10 5.70
N GLU A 156 13.23 8.95 4.77
CA GLU A 156 12.69 8.98 3.40
C GLU A 156 12.84 7.62 2.67
N LEU A 157 13.94 6.90 2.93
CA LEU A 157 14.15 5.58 2.32
C LEU A 157 13.15 4.54 2.84
N LEU A 158 12.88 4.51 4.16
CA LEU A 158 11.85 3.63 4.71
C LEU A 158 10.47 3.96 4.14
N ARG A 159 10.12 5.25 4.11
CA ARG A 159 8.84 5.74 3.60
C ARG A 159 8.64 5.35 2.13
N SER A 160 9.59 5.71 1.25
CA SER A 160 9.45 5.45 -0.19
C SER A 160 9.44 3.97 -0.54
N THR A 161 10.21 3.15 0.20
CA THR A 161 10.20 1.69 0.00
C THR A 161 8.85 1.09 0.43
N ALA A 162 8.31 1.53 1.57
CA ALA A 162 7.03 1.07 2.07
C ALA A 162 5.86 1.54 1.17
N ASP A 163 5.90 2.77 0.65
CA ASP A 163 4.87 3.29 -0.27
C ASP A 163 4.77 2.43 -1.55
N GLY A 164 5.89 1.94 -2.07
CA GLY A 164 5.91 1.01 -3.19
C GLY A 164 5.18 -0.31 -2.89
N LEU A 165 5.35 -0.87 -1.68
CA LEU A 165 4.62 -2.08 -1.25
C LEU A 165 3.14 -1.78 -1.00
N LEU A 166 2.83 -0.64 -0.40
CA LEU A 166 1.47 -0.23 -0.07
C LEU A 166 0.59 -0.14 -1.30
N MET A 167 1.12 0.38 -2.38
CA MET A 167 0.44 0.49 -3.66
C MET A 167 -0.14 -0.87 -4.11
N HIS A 168 0.64 -1.95 -3.98
CA HIS A 168 0.16 -3.29 -4.32
C HIS A 168 -0.83 -3.87 -3.29
N MET A 169 -0.67 -3.51 -2.03
CA MET A 169 -1.54 -4.00 -0.96
C MET A 169 -2.90 -3.31 -0.91
N HIS A 170 -3.07 -2.15 -1.58
CA HIS A 170 -4.31 -1.38 -1.56
C HIS A 170 -5.51 -2.20 -2.09
N ALA A 171 -5.38 -2.80 -3.27
CA ALA A 171 -6.41 -3.65 -3.86
C ALA A 171 -6.73 -4.89 -3.00
N VAL A 172 -5.69 -5.47 -2.38
CA VAL A 172 -5.81 -6.62 -1.48
C VAL A 172 -6.58 -6.25 -0.20
N ARG A 173 -6.23 -5.11 0.43
CA ARG A 173 -6.84 -4.65 1.68
C ARG A 173 -8.31 -4.25 1.53
N ARG A 174 -8.69 -3.63 0.41
CA ARG A 174 -10.08 -3.23 0.17
C ARG A 174 -11.03 -4.42 0.28
N ARG A 175 -10.64 -5.58 -0.22
CA ARG A 175 -11.43 -6.81 -0.14
C ARG A 175 -11.38 -7.48 1.24
N ALA A 176 -10.28 -7.28 1.98
CA ALA A 176 -10.02 -7.89 3.29
C ALA A 176 -10.86 -7.35 4.45
N MET A 177 -11.50 -6.21 4.29
CA MET A 177 -12.19 -5.49 5.38
C MET A 177 -13.63 -5.96 5.62
N GLY A 178 -14.10 -7.03 4.94
CA GLY A 178 -15.47 -7.55 5.05
C GLY A 178 -15.88 -8.11 6.41
N GLU A 179 -14.94 -8.31 7.34
CA GLU A 179 -15.24 -8.81 8.69
C GLU A 179 -15.53 -7.65 9.67
N SER A 180 -16.75 -7.59 10.19
CA SER A 180 -17.25 -6.53 11.09
C SER A 180 -16.43 -6.34 12.38
N ASP A 181 -15.69 -7.36 12.84
CA ASP A 181 -14.93 -7.34 14.09
C ASP A 181 -13.47 -6.88 13.89
N ARG A 182 -12.98 -6.86 12.65
CA ARG A 182 -11.60 -6.51 12.33
C ARG A 182 -11.31 -5.02 12.53
N ALA A 183 -12.25 -4.17 12.15
CA ALA A 183 -12.11 -2.72 12.30
C ALA A 183 -11.99 -2.32 13.78
N SER A 184 -12.82 -2.87 14.65
CA SER A 184 -12.77 -2.59 16.09
C SER A 184 -11.47 -3.04 16.74
N ARG A 185 -10.97 -4.23 16.36
CA ARG A 185 -9.68 -4.74 16.85
C ARG A 185 -8.51 -3.88 16.36
N SER A 186 -8.53 -3.47 15.10
CA SER A 186 -7.49 -2.60 14.54
C SER A 186 -7.41 -1.25 15.25
N VAL A 187 -8.56 -0.67 15.63
CA VAL A 187 -8.60 0.57 16.44
C VAL A 187 -7.92 0.38 17.78
N ALA A 188 -8.21 -0.73 18.49
CA ALA A 188 -7.58 -1.02 19.78
C ALA A 188 -6.06 -1.17 19.63
N ASP A 189 -5.60 -1.95 18.64
CA ASP A 189 -4.17 -2.10 18.35
C ASP A 189 -3.49 -0.76 18.05
N HIS A 190 -4.12 0.11 17.26
CA HIS A 190 -3.58 1.44 16.96
C HIS A 190 -3.40 2.28 18.23
N MET A 191 -4.32 2.20 19.19
CA MET A 191 -4.19 2.93 20.45
C MET A 191 -3.03 2.41 21.29
N GLU A 192 -2.84 1.09 21.37
CA GLU A 192 -1.68 0.48 22.06
C GLU A 192 -0.34 0.90 21.42
N ILE A 193 -0.28 0.95 20.07
CA ILE A 193 0.90 1.43 19.33
C ILE A 193 1.19 2.89 19.69
N ILE A 194 0.17 3.76 19.70
CA ILE A 194 0.32 5.18 20.03
C ILE A 194 0.82 5.34 21.47
N GLU A 195 0.26 4.59 22.43
CA GLU A 195 0.69 4.63 23.83
C GLU A 195 2.17 4.25 23.99
N ALA A 196 2.64 3.24 23.27
CA ALA A 196 4.04 2.84 23.26
C ALA A 196 4.94 3.92 22.63
N LEU A 197 4.50 4.58 21.55
CA LEU A 197 5.21 5.70 20.91
C LEU A 197 5.34 6.90 21.86
N GLU A 198 4.25 7.29 22.54
CA GLU A 198 4.22 8.39 23.50
C GLU A 198 5.06 8.08 24.76
N ALA A 199 5.05 6.82 25.21
CA ALA A 199 5.93 6.35 26.27
C ALA A 199 7.42 6.29 25.87
N ARG A 200 7.72 6.51 24.58
CA ARG A 200 9.07 6.41 24.02
C ARG A 200 9.69 5.01 24.16
N ASP A 201 8.84 3.98 24.29
CA ASP A 201 9.27 2.58 24.37
C ASP A 201 9.44 2.00 22.96
N ALA A 202 10.68 2.10 22.46
CA ALA A 202 11.01 1.72 21.09
C ALA A 202 10.81 0.21 20.82
N GLU A 203 11.11 -0.65 21.79
CA GLU A 203 10.97 -2.10 21.66
C GLU A 203 9.49 -2.50 21.66
N LEU A 204 8.69 -1.90 22.54
CA LEU A 204 7.26 -2.15 22.60
C LEU A 204 6.56 -1.65 21.34
N ALA A 205 6.81 -0.40 20.91
CA ALA A 205 6.24 0.18 19.71
C ALA A 205 6.54 -0.67 18.46
N SER A 206 7.81 -1.04 18.28
CA SER A 206 8.29 -1.89 17.19
C SER A 206 7.58 -3.25 17.16
N ARG A 207 7.46 -3.90 18.33
CA ARG A 207 6.80 -5.19 18.47
C ARG A 207 5.31 -5.10 18.16
N LEU A 208 4.59 -4.13 18.73
CA LEU A 208 3.15 -3.96 18.54
C LEU A 208 2.80 -3.70 17.07
N VAL A 209 3.55 -2.84 16.39
CA VAL A 209 3.37 -2.59 14.95
C VAL A 209 3.56 -3.86 14.15
N ARG A 210 4.63 -4.62 14.42
CA ARG A 210 4.88 -5.88 13.72
C ARG A 210 3.78 -6.91 13.96
N GLU A 211 3.34 -7.09 15.19
CA GLU A 211 2.26 -8.02 15.54
C GLU A 211 0.94 -7.65 14.88
N HIS A 212 0.59 -6.36 14.90
CA HIS A 212 -0.59 -5.83 14.23
C HIS A 212 -0.56 -6.09 12.72
N THR A 213 0.54 -5.76 12.06
CA THR A 213 0.70 -5.91 10.61
C THR A 213 0.78 -7.38 10.18
N MET A 214 1.38 -8.25 11.01
CA MET A 214 1.52 -9.69 10.74
C MET A 214 0.28 -10.51 11.09
N ARG A 215 -0.70 -9.97 11.80
CA ARG A 215 -1.90 -10.71 12.24
C ARG A 215 -2.64 -11.42 11.09
N PRO A 216 -2.83 -10.82 9.90
CA PRO A 216 -3.43 -11.51 8.76
C PRO A 216 -2.68 -12.78 8.34
N VAL A 217 -1.34 -12.78 8.43
CA VAL A 217 -0.49 -13.93 8.06
C VAL A 217 -0.67 -15.10 9.02
N SER A 218 -0.86 -14.82 10.32
CA SER A 218 -1.02 -15.86 11.35
C SER A 218 -2.27 -16.70 11.14
N TYR A 219 -3.35 -16.15 10.61
CA TYR A 219 -4.58 -16.88 10.31
C TYR A 219 -4.44 -17.85 9.14
N THR A 220 -3.51 -17.60 8.21
CA THR A 220 -3.29 -18.42 7.01
C THR A 220 -2.60 -19.73 7.32
N HIS A 221 -1.68 -19.74 8.28
CA HIS A 221 -0.93 -20.94 8.63
C HIS A 221 -1.77 -21.96 9.44
N LEU A 222 -2.86 -21.52 10.07
CA LEU A 222 -3.70 -22.37 10.90
C LEU A 222 -4.71 -23.22 10.13
N ARG A 223 -4.92 -22.99 8.82
CA ARG A 223 -5.90 -23.69 7.99
C ARG A 223 -5.28 -24.35 6.77
N ALA A 224 -4.45 -25.35 6.99
CA ALA A 224 -3.73 -26.09 5.94
C ALA A 224 -4.59 -26.92 4.97
N HIS A 225 -5.92 -26.89 5.06
CA HIS A 225 -6.83 -27.73 4.28
C HIS A 225 -7.71 -26.99 3.26
N GLU A 226 -7.52 -25.67 3.08
CA GLU A 226 -8.29 -24.88 2.13
C GLU A 226 -7.58 -24.77 0.78
N THR A 227 -8.36 -24.61 -0.30
CA THR A 227 -7.79 -24.38 -1.63
C THR A 227 -6.99 -23.09 -1.64
N ARG A 228 -6.01 -22.99 -2.55
CA ARG A 228 -5.11 -21.84 -2.66
C ARG A 228 -5.87 -20.53 -2.89
N GLU A 229 -6.99 -20.58 -3.59
CA GLU A 229 -7.86 -19.43 -3.89
C GLU A 229 -8.70 -19.02 -2.66
N GLU A 230 -9.28 -19.97 -1.94
CA GLU A 230 -10.01 -19.73 -0.70
C GLU A 230 -9.11 -19.13 0.41
N ARG A 231 -7.81 -19.47 0.43
CA ARG A 231 -6.83 -18.86 1.33
C ARG A 231 -6.60 -17.38 1.06
N VAL A 232 -6.49 -16.98 -0.22
CA VAL A 232 -6.38 -15.56 -0.57
C VAL A 232 -7.60 -14.81 -0.06
N PHE A 233 -8.79 -15.32 -0.30
CA PHE A 233 -10.04 -14.68 0.12
C PHE A 233 -10.20 -14.55 1.64
N ARG A 234 -9.62 -15.45 2.43
CA ARG A 234 -9.71 -15.42 3.91
C ARG A 234 -8.64 -14.59 4.60
N ILE A 235 -7.45 -14.45 4.02
CA ILE A 235 -6.45 -13.51 4.53
C ILE A 235 -6.92 -12.08 4.33
N LEU A 236 -7.71 -11.89 3.29
CA LEU A 236 -8.20 -10.61 2.82
C LEU A 236 -9.62 -10.30 3.33
N GLY A 237 -10.37 -11.24 3.86
CA GLY A 237 -11.65 -11.18 4.54
C GLY A 237 -11.52 -11.49 6.00
#